data_af7ba5afd0c005e3a3d46af5f93cbd06
#
_entry.id   af7ba5afd0c005e3a3d46af5f93cbd06
#
_cell.length_a   1.000
_cell.length_b   1.000
_cell.length_c   1.000
_cell.angle_alpha   90.00
_cell.angle_beta   90.00
_cell.angle_gamma   90.00
#
_symmetry.space_group_name_H-M   'P 1'
#
loop_
_entity.id
_entity.type
_entity.pdbx_description
1 polymer ?
#
loop_
_entity_poly.entity_id
_entity_poly.type
_entity_poly.pdbx_seq_one_letter_code
_entity_poly.pdbx_strand_id
1 'polypeptide(L)'
;NETIGGVEFPYIPDVGDVPLVADFSSAYLSRPLDVSRFGVVYGGAQKNLGPAGLAVVLVRDDLLDRARPDVPAIWDWRTMAANDSMLNTPPTFSIYLLGLIMEWMEEQGGLEAIGAANEAKARSLYEAIDSSDFYANPVEPRSRSWMNIPFTLADPALDADFLAGAADAGLVNLKGHRSVGGMRASIYNAM
;
A
#
# COMPACT_ATOMS: atom_id res chain seq x y z
N ASN A 1 4.90 4.35 2.80
CA ASN A 1 5.41 2.97 2.82
C ASN A 1 6.14 2.62 1.53
N GLU A 2 7.02 1.62 1.56
CA GLU A 2 7.79 1.19 0.40
C GLU A 2 7.44 -0.27 0.08
N THR A 3 6.92 -0.50 -1.14
CA THR A 3 6.33 -1.78 -1.55
C THR A 3 7.36 -2.85 -1.88
N ILE A 4 8.52 -2.47 -2.45
CA ILE A 4 9.51 -3.41 -3.00
C ILE A 4 10.29 -4.06 -1.86
N GLY A 5 10.81 -3.24 -0.95
CA GLY A 5 11.54 -3.69 0.23
C GLY A 5 10.66 -4.05 1.43
N GLY A 6 9.35 -3.81 1.35
CA GLY A 6 8.41 -4.16 2.42
C GLY A 6 8.58 -3.32 3.70
N VAL A 7 8.85 -2.03 3.54
CA VAL A 7 9.12 -1.12 4.67
C VAL A 7 7.96 -0.17 4.91
N GLU A 8 7.56 -0.01 6.16
CA GLU A 8 6.63 1.00 6.63
C GLU A 8 7.21 1.78 7.80
N PHE A 9 6.85 3.07 7.91
CA PHE A 9 7.16 3.83 9.11
C PHE A 9 6.34 3.31 10.30
N PRO A 10 6.97 2.97 11.43
CA PRO A 10 6.25 2.54 12.64
C PRO A 10 5.62 3.69 13.42
N TYR A 11 5.77 4.91 12.97
CA TYR A 11 5.25 6.14 13.58
C TYR A 11 5.01 7.21 12.50
N ILE A 12 4.17 8.20 12.82
CA ILE A 12 4.04 9.42 12.03
C ILE A 12 5.07 10.42 12.56
N PRO A 13 6.05 10.87 11.76
CA PRO A 13 7.06 11.80 12.23
C PRO A 13 6.44 13.15 12.64
N ASP A 14 7.01 13.76 13.68
CA ASP A 14 6.73 15.15 14.00
C ASP A 14 7.60 16.05 13.10
N VAL A 15 6.93 16.83 12.27
CA VAL A 15 7.55 17.69 11.26
C VAL A 15 7.33 19.18 11.54
N GLY A 16 6.77 19.52 12.72
CA GLY A 16 6.40 20.89 13.06
C GLY A 16 5.41 21.47 12.05
N ASP A 17 5.69 22.69 11.56
CA ASP A 17 4.81 23.41 10.62
C ASP A 17 4.97 22.99 9.16
N VAL A 18 5.90 22.08 8.84
CA VAL A 18 6.13 21.60 7.47
C VAL A 18 5.05 20.58 7.10
N PRO A 19 4.33 20.75 5.98
CA PRO A 19 3.34 19.76 5.54
C PRO A 19 3.97 18.39 5.27
N LEU A 20 3.52 17.36 5.99
CA LEU A 20 3.94 15.99 5.74
C LEU A 20 3.23 15.44 4.51
N VAL A 21 4.01 14.92 3.56
CA VAL A 21 3.50 14.28 2.35
C VAL A 21 3.85 12.79 2.38
N ALA A 22 2.88 11.91 2.14
CA ALA A 22 3.10 10.47 2.23
C ALA A 22 2.45 9.70 1.08
N ASP A 23 3.22 8.74 0.53
CA ASP A 23 2.73 7.70 -0.37
C ASP A 23 2.19 6.52 0.44
N PHE A 24 0.91 6.21 0.25
CA PHE A 24 0.23 5.08 0.88
C PHE A 24 -0.20 4.00 -0.12
N SER A 25 0.31 3.99 -1.33
CA SER A 25 -0.16 3.08 -2.40
C SER A 25 -0.32 1.63 -1.95
N SER A 26 0.58 1.08 -1.14
CA SER A 26 0.47 -0.30 -0.67
C SER A 26 -0.14 -0.46 0.73
N ALA A 27 -0.41 0.63 1.46
CA ALA A 27 -0.99 0.58 2.81
C ALA A 27 -2.29 1.38 2.95
N TYR A 28 -2.80 1.98 1.86
CA TYR A 28 -4.04 2.76 1.88
C TYR A 28 -5.19 1.89 2.40
N LEU A 29 -5.90 2.37 3.45
CA LEU A 29 -7.01 1.66 4.09
C LEU A 29 -6.65 0.24 4.60
N SER A 30 -5.38 -0.03 4.90
CA SER A 30 -4.97 -1.30 5.51
C SER A 30 -5.24 -1.34 7.03
N ARG A 31 -5.41 -0.19 7.64
CA ARG A 31 -5.67 0.02 9.06
C ARG A 31 -6.07 1.48 9.33
N PRO A 32 -6.62 1.82 10.52
CA PRO A 32 -6.90 3.20 10.89
C PRO A 32 -5.66 4.10 10.79
N LEU A 33 -5.85 5.31 10.29
CA LEU A 33 -4.82 6.32 10.16
C LEU A 33 -5.39 7.69 10.51
N ASP A 34 -4.70 8.44 11.37
CA ASP A 34 -5.02 9.83 11.62
C ASP A 34 -4.52 10.71 10.45
N VAL A 35 -5.38 10.91 9.47
CA VAL A 35 -5.07 11.70 8.27
C VAL A 35 -4.85 13.18 8.56
N SER A 36 -5.31 13.69 9.71
CA SER A 36 -5.12 15.09 10.10
C SER A 36 -3.65 15.47 10.31
N ARG A 37 -2.79 14.46 10.55
CA ARG A 37 -1.34 14.60 10.71
C ARG A 37 -0.60 14.90 9.39
N PHE A 38 -1.27 14.78 8.25
CA PHE A 38 -0.65 14.93 6.94
C PHE A 38 -1.12 16.21 6.23
N GLY A 39 -0.25 16.80 5.43
CA GLY A 39 -0.62 17.80 4.46
C GLY A 39 -1.19 17.16 3.18
N VAL A 40 -0.56 16.06 2.75
CA VAL A 40 -1.00 15.29 1.59
C VAL A 40 -0.79 13.80 1.85
N VAL A 41 -1.81 12.99 1.55
CA VAL A 41 -1.70 11.53 1.45
C VAL A 41 -2.12 11.13 0.05
N TYR A 42 -1.33 10.33 -0.64
CA TYR A 42 -1.68 9.85 -1.97
C TYR A 42 -1.35 8.38 -2.17
N GLY A 43 -1.96 7.78 -3.17
CA GLY A 43 -1.68 6.40 -3.55
C GLY A 43 -2.39 5.98 -4.82
N GLY A 44 -1.71 5.14 -5.63
CA GLY A 44 -2.35 4.43 -6.73
C GLY A 44 -3.24 3.32 -6.21
N ALA A 45 -4.43 3.18 -6.79
CA ALA A 45 -5.43 2.23 -6.31
C ALA A 45 -5.05 0.75 -6.57
N GLN A 46 -4.21 0.48 -7.57
CA GLN A 46 -3.89 -0.88 -8.07
C GLN A 46 -3.25 -1.83 -7.06
N LYS A 47 -2.94 -1.39 -5.86
CA LYS A 47 -2.38 -2.24 -4.79
C LYS A 47 -3.47 -2.59 -3.78
N ASN A 48 -3.66 -1.78 -2.75
CA ASN A 48 -4.57 -2.11 -1.65
C ASN A 48 -5.99 -1.54 -1.81
N LEU A 49 -6.17 -0.47 -2.61
CA LEU A 49 -7.47 0.19 -2.77
C LEU A 49 -8.38 -0.47 -3.83
N GLY A 50 -7.82 -1.03 -4.90
CA GLY A 50 -8.65 -1.58 -5.96
C GLY A 50 -7.97 -1.64 -7.33
N PRO A 51 -8.66 -1.26 -8.42
CA PRO A 51 -8.17 -1.41 -9.77
C PRO A 51 -7.12 -0.37 -10.17
N ALA A 52 -6.30 -0.72 -11.17
CA ALA A 52 -5.39 0.21 -11.81
C ALA A 52 -6.14 1.34 -12.55
N GLY A 53 -5.42 2.43 -12.84
CA GLY A 53 -5.94 3.58 -13.60
C GLY A 53 -6.55 4.69 -12.75
N LEU A 54 -6.44 4.59 -11.42
CA LEU A 54 -6.94 5.57 -10.47
C LEU A 54 -5.88 5.87 -9.40
N ALA A 55 -5.76 7.12 -9.02
CA ALA A 55 -5.04 7.55 -7.83
C ALA A 55 -5.99 8.29 -6.88
N VAL A 56 -5.86 8.05 -5.59
CA VAL A 56 -6.60 8.79 -4.56
C VAL A 56 -5.63 9.73 -3.86
N VAL A 57 -6.03 10.99 -3.75
CA VAL A 57 -5.22 12.03 -3.10
C VAL A 57 -6.08 12.74 -2.06
N LEU A 58 -5.62 12.76 -0.82
CA LEU A 58 -6.17 13.57 0.26
C LEU A 58 -5.26 14.77 0.45
N VAL A 59 -5.81 15.96 0.30
CA VAL A 59 -5.07 17.22 0.42
C VAL A 59 -5.71 18.06 1.49
N ARG A 60 -4.91 18.60 2.41
CA ARG A 60 -5.37 19.55 3.41
C ARG A 60 -5.76 20.87 2.74
N ASP A 61 -6.89 21.45 3.12
CA ASP A 61 -7.49 22.60 2.42
C ASP A 61 -6.55 23.80 2.29
N ASP A 62 -5.73 24.08 3.32
CA ASP A 62 -4.77 25.19 3.29
C ASP A 62 -3.64 25.04 2.24
N LEU A 63 -3.52 23.87 1.64
CA LEU A 63 -2.53 23.58 0.59
C LEU A 63 -3.07 23.74 -0.83
N LEU A 64 -4.39 23.81 -1.02
CA LEU A 64 -4.99 23.92 -2.34
C LEU A 64 -4.54 25.17 -3.09
N ASP A 65 -4.26 26.26 -2.37
CA ASP A 65 -3.86 27.56 -2.93
C ASP A 65 -2.35 27.75 -3.10
N ARG A 66 -1.57 26.67 -2.86
CA ARG A 66 -0.09 26.76 -2.89
C ARG A 66 0.52 26.28 -4.20
N ALA A 67 -0.31 25.99 -5.21
CA ALA A 67 0.20 25.63 -6.53
C ALA A 67 0.97 26.81 -7.16
N ARG A 68 2.07 26.52 -7.84
CA ARG A 68 2.78 27.51 -8.63
C ARG A 68 1.89 27.99 -9.80
N PRO A 69 1.96 29.25 -10.21
CA PRO A 69 1.07 29.79 -11.27
C PRO A 69 1.30 29.18 -12.66
N ASP A 70 2.43 28.49 -12.86
CA ASP A 70 2.84 27.90 -14.13
C ASP A 70 2.61 26.38 -14.22
N VAL A 71 1.90 25.77 -13.23
CA VAL A 71 1.57 24.35 -13.33
C VAL A 71 0.44 24.08 -14.30
N PRO A 72 0.48 22.97 -15.05
CA PRO A 72 -0.66 22.51 -15.83
C PRO A 72 -1.91 22.30 -14.96
N ALA A 73 -3.10 22.67 -15.47
CA ALA A 73 -4.36 22.56 -14.73
C ALA A 73 -4.61 21.17 -14.14
N ILE A 74 -4.16 20.11 -14.82
CA ILE A 74 -4.29 18.71 -14.34
C ILE A 74 -3.46 18.43 -13.08
N TRP A 75 -2.47 19.24 -12.75
CA TRP A 75 -1.63 19.14 -11.56
C TRP A 75 -2.01 20.15 -10.47
N ASP A 76 -2.99 20.97 -10.73
CA ASP A 76 -3.52 21.93 -9.76
C ASP A 76 -4.69 21.30 -8.98
N TRP A 77 -4.47 21.03 -7.71
CA TRP A 77 -5.49 20.40 -6.85
C TRP A 77 -6.73 21.25 -6.66
N ARG A 78 -6.61 22.59 -6.65
CA ARG A 78 -7.77 23.49 -6.61
C ARG A 78 -8.65 23.27 -7.84
N THR A 79 -8.04 23.23 -9.02
CA THR A 79 -8.76 22.98 -10.29
C THR A 79 -9.41 21.59 -10.28
N MET A 80 -8.70 20.56 -9.79
CA MET A 80 -9.27 19.23 -9.67
C MET A 80 -10.44 19.20 -8.67
N ALA A 81 -10.31 19.82 -7.51
CA ALA A 81 -11.37 19.88 -6.49
C ALA A 81 -12.60 20.65 -6.99
N ALA A 82 -12.41 21.78 -7.69
CA ALA A 82 -13.49 22.57 -8.26
C ALA A 82 -14.28 21.86 -9.37
N ASN A 83 -13.75 20.78 -9.93
CA ASN A 83 -14.38 19.96 -10.96
C ASN A 83 -14.72 18.54 -10.44
N ASP A 84 -14.86 18.34 -9.14
CA ASP A 84 -15.19 17.04 -8.53
C ASP A 84 -14.26 15.91 -9.01
N SER A 85 -12.97 16.21 -9.20
CA SER A 85 -11.96 15.32 -9.80
C SER A 85 -12.23 14.91 -11.26
N MET A 86 -13.17 15.57 -11.94
CA MET A 86 -13.60 15.26 -13.32
C MET A 86 -13.24 16.39 -14.30
N LEU A 87 -12.05 16.98 -14.15
CA LEU A 87 -11.56 17.99 -15.09
C LEU A 87 -11.51 17.45 -16.54
N ASN A 88 -11.26 16.19 -16.71
CA ASN A 88 -11.38 15.42 -17.94
C ASN A 88 -12.23 14.18 -17.69
N THR A 89 -12.57 13.43 -18.73
CA THR A 89 -13.35 12.19 -18.62
C THR A 89 -12.69 11.24 -17.61
N PRO A 90 -13.37 10.86 -16.51
CA PRO A 90 -12.79 10.05 -15.46
C PRO A 90 -12.77 8.56 -15.83
N PRO A 91 -11.92 7.74 -15.18
CA PRO A 91 -11.92 6.29 -15.32
C PRO A 91 -13.13 5.68 -14.58
N THR A 92 -14.32 5.85 -15.14
CA THR A 92 -15.61 5.57 -14.49
C THR A 92 -15.70 4.16 -13.91
N PHE A 93 -15.24 3.14 -14.63
CA PHE A 93 -15.26 1.76 -14.14
C PHE A 93 -14.38 1.57 -12.91
N SER A 94 -13.17 2.17 -12.91
CA SER A 94 -12.27 2.08 -11.75
C SER A 94 -12.83 2.81 -10.52
N ILE A 95 -13.51 3.95 -10.73
CA ILE A 95 -14.19 4.68 -9.64
C ILE A 95 -15.36 3.84 -9.10
N TYR A 96 -16.15 3.24 -9.96
CA TYR A 96 -17.26 2.35 -9.55
C TYR A 96 -16.75 1.17 -8.71
N LEU A 97 -15.70 0.48 -9.18
CA LEU A 97 -15.11 -0.63 -8.42
C LEU A 97 -14.54 -0.17 -7.08
N LEU A 98 -13.91 1.02 -7.03
CA LEU A 98 -13.44 1.58 -5.76
C LEU A 98 -14.60 1.78 -4.78
N GLY A 99 -15.74 2.29 -5.26
CA GLY A 99 -16.96 2.42 -4.45
C GLY A 99 -17.40 1.10 -3.85
N LEU A 100 -17.48 0.04 -4.66
CA LEU A 100 -17.84 -1.31 -4.18
C LEU A 100 -16.84 -1.86 -3.16
N ILE A 101 -15.56 -1.56 -3.31
CA ILE A 101 -14.54 -1.96 -2.32
C ILE A 101 -14.74 -1.22 -1.00
N MET A 102 -15.09 0.07 -1.02
CA MET A 102 -15.41 0.81 0.20
C MET A 102 -16.63 0.22 0.91
N GLU A 103 -17.71 -0.08 0.19
CA GLU A 103 -18.90 -0.75 0.72
C GLU A 103 -18.54 -2.11 1.34
N TRP A 104 -17.77 -2.93 0.64
CA TRP A 104 -17.28 -4.21 1.17
C TRP A 104 -16.47 -4.03 2.46
N MET A 105 -15.59 -3.02 2.54
CA MET A 105 -14.80 -2.76 3.74
C MET A 105 -15.69 -2.36 4.93
N GLU A 106 -16.74 -1.58 4.71
CA GLU A 106 -17.72 -1.23 5.74
C GLU A 106 -18.46 -2.50 6.22
N GLU A 107 -18.88 -3.37 5.31
CA GLU A 107 -19.51 -4.67 5.63
C GLU A 107 -18.58 -5.59 6.43
N GLN A 108 -17.26 -5.52 6.23
CA GLN A 108 -16.28 -6.27 7.04
C GLN A 108 -16.07 -5.69 8.45
N GLY A 109 -16.72 -4.59 8.81
CA GLY A 109 -16.60 -3.93 10.11
C GLY A 109 -15.67 -2.72 10.12
N GLY A 110 -15.34 -2.18 8.95
CA GLY A 110 -14.54 -0.97 8.79
C GLY A 110 -13.04 -1.18 9.02
N LEU A 111 -12.32 -0.06 9.15
CA LEU A 111 -10.86 -0.07 9.20
C LEU A 111 -10.27 -0.77 10.43
N GLU A 112 -10.98 -0.76 11.57
CA GLU A 112 -10.55 -1.47 12.77
C GLU A 112 -10.52 -2.99 12.54
N ALA A 113 -11.59 -3.55 11.98
CA ALA A 113 -11.68 -4.97 11.70
C ALA A 113 -10.69 -5.40 10.59
N ILE A 114 -10.60 -4.62 9.52
CA ILE A 114 -9.62 -4.81 8.44
C ILE A 114 -8.19 -4.74 8.99
N GLY A 115 -7.88 -3.76 9.84
CA GLY A 115 -6.57 -3.62 10.47
C GLY A 115 -6.20 -4.81 11.33
N ALA A 116 -7.12 -5.31 12.15
CA ALA A 116 -6.91 -6.49 12.98
C ALA A 116 -6.66 -7.76 12.14
N ALA A 117 -7.42 -7.94 11.05
CA ALA A 117 -7.23 -9.05 10.11
C ALA A 117 -5.87 -8.96 9.40
N ASN A 118 -5.47 -7.79 8.94
CA ASN A 118 -4.19 -7.56 8.29
C ASN A 118 -3.01 -7.80 9.23
N GLU A 119 -3.11 -7.34 10.48
CA GLU A 119 -2.09 -7.60 11.50
C GLU A 119 -1.93 -9.10 11.74
N ALA A 120 -3.04 -9.83 11.88
CA ALA A 120 -3.01 -11.27 12.10
C ALA A 120 -2.36 -12.02 10.92
N LYS A 121 -2.71 -11.67 9.67
CA LYS A 121 -2.09 -12.24 8.46
C LYS A 121 -0.58 -11.97 8.43
N ALA A 122 -0.19 -10.71 8.60
CA ALA A 122 1.22 -10.32 8.56
C ALA A 122 2.02 -11.01 9.67
N ARG A 123 1.50 -11.01 10.90
CA ARG A 123 2.15 -11.68 12.04
C ARG A 123 2.37 -13.18 11.79
N SER A 124 1.36 -13.91 11.33
CA SER A 124 1.46 -15.32 11.02
C SER A 124 2.59 -15.63 10.03
N LEU A 125 2.70 -14.81 8.96
CA LEU A 125 3.75 -15.01 7.96
C LEU A 125 5.14 -14.64 8.49
N TYR A 126 5.26 -13.53 9.23
CA TYR A 126 6.54 -13.16 9.84
C TYR A 126 6.99 -14.17 10.90
N GLU A 127 6.09 -14.72 11.72
CA GLU A 127 6.40 -15.78 12.67
C GLU A 127 6.93 -17.04 11.96
N ALA A 128 6.33 -17.42 10.83
CA ALA A 128 6.81 -18.54 10.03
C ALA A 128 8.22 -18.30 9.46
N ILE A 129 8.48 -17.07 8.99
CA ILE A 129 9.81 -16.69 8.48
C ILE A 129 10.84 -16.66 9.61
N ASP A 130 10.55 -15.99 10.71
CA ASP A 130 11.50 -15.74 11.80
C ASP A 130 11.79 -17.00 12.64
N SER A 131 10.89 -18.00 12.63
CA SER A 131 11.08 -19.27 13.35
C SER A 131 11.88 -20.31 12.57
N SER A 132 12.33 -19.99 11.36
CA SER A 132 12.99 -20.93 10.47
C SER A 132 14.37 -20.43 10.04
N ASP A 133 15.40 -21.25 10.13
CA ASP A 133 16.72 -20.97 9.57
C ASP A 133 16.75 -21.03 8.03
N PHE A 134 15.65 -21.46 7.40
CA PHE A 134 15.52 -21.57 5.96
C PHE A 134 15.10 -20.26 5.29
N TYR A 135 14.38 -19.39 6.00
CA TYR A 135 13.90 -18.12 5.52
C TYR A 135 14.58 -16.95 6.22
N ALA A 136 14.70 -15.83 5.52
CA ALA A 136 15.14 -14.58 6.11
C ALA A 136 14.35 -13.39 5.58
N ASN A 137 13.97 -12.46 6.47
CA ASN A 137 13.41 -11.16 6.09
C ASN A 137 14.45 -10.07 6.38
N PRO A 138 14.79 -9.20 5.40
CA PRO A 138 15.85 -8.20 5.56
C PRO A 138 15.41 -6.96 6.35
N VAL A 139 14.11 -6.82 6.64
CA VAL A 139 13.53 -5.61 7.24
C VAL A 139 13.58 -5.69 8.77
N GLU A 140 14.00 -4.61 9.38
CA GLU A 140 13.98 -4.46 10.84
C GLU A 140 12.53 -4.64 11.36
N PRO A 141 12.29 -5.47 12.39
CA PRO A 141 10.94 -5.91 12.79
C PRO A 141 9.90 -4.82 12.98
N ARG A 142 10.27 -3.69 13.61
CA ARG A 142 9.32 -2.59 13.85
C ARG A 142 8.97 -1.80 12.59
N SER A 143 9.71 -1.97 11.49
CA SER A 143 9.53 -1.27 10.22
C SER A 143 8.95 -2.18 9.12
N ARG A 144 8.49 -3.37 9.47
CA ARG A 144 7.94 -4.35 8.54
C ARG A 144 6.56 -3.95 8.05
N SER A 145 6.35 -4.05 6.73
CA SER A 145 5.04 -3.84 6.12
C SER A 145 4.06 -4.97 6.46
N TRP A 146 2.81 -4.63 6.70
CA TRP A 146 1.73 -5.63 6.83
C TRP A 146 1.19 -6.09 5.49
N MET A 147 1.52 -5.39 4.39
CA MET A 147 0.96 -5.66 3.07
C MET A 147 1.93 -6.35 2.12
N ASN A 148 3.23 -6.07 2.24
CA ASN A 148 4.25 -6.59 1.34
C ASN A 148 5.41 -7.16 2.15
N ILE A 149 5.55 -8.47 2.14
CA ILE A 149 6.51 -9.22 2.95
C ILE A 149 7.56 -9.83 2.03
N PRO A 150 8.73 -9.19 1.85
CA PRO A 150 9.84 -9.78 1.13
C PRO A 150 10.51 -10.84 2.01
N PHE A 151 11.04 -11.88 1.39
CA PHE A 151 11.89 -12.86 2.06
C PHE A 151 12.83 -13.57 1.09
N THR A 152 13.89 -14.13 1.62
CA THR A 152 14.86 -14.92 0.87
C THR A 152 14.97 -16.32 1.46
N LEU A 153 15.51 -17.25 0.67
CA LEU A 153 15.90 -18.56 1.17
C LEU A 153 17.35 -18.54 1.65
N ALA A 154 17.70 -19.46 2.54
CA ALA A 154 19.06 -19.64 3.02
C ALA A 154 20.03 -20.00 1.88
N ASP A 155 19.56 -20.75 0.88
CA ASP A 155 20.29 -21.05 -0.36
C ASP A 155 19.52 -20.49 -1.57
N PRO A 156 20.02 -19.42 -2.22
CA PRO A 156 19.38 -18.84 -3.38
C PRO A 156 19.30 -19.80 -4.59
N ALA A 157 20.08 -20.88 -4.63
CA ALA A 157 19.98 -21.88 -5.71
C ALA A 157 18.63 -22.61 -5.69
N LEU A 158 17.93 -22.60 -4.55
CA LEU A 158 16.61 -23.20 -4.38
C LEU A 158 15.45 -22.30 -4.81
N ASP A 159 15.68 -21.03 -5.17
CA ASP A 159 14.62 -20.06 -5.50
C ASP A 159 13.69 -20.58 -6.60
N ALA A 160 14.23 -21.20 -7.64
CA ALA A 160 13.43 -21.69 -8.76
C ALA A 160 12.54 -22.87 -8.36
N ASP A 161 13.08 -23.81 -7.61
CA ASP A 161 12.35 -25.01 -7.13
C ASP A 161 11.28 -24.61 -6.10
N PHE A 162 11.61 -23.66 -5.21
CA PHE A 162 10.66 -23.10 -4.27
C PHE A 162 9.47 -22.43 -4.99
N LEU A 163 9.73 -21.58 -5.97
CA LEU A 163 8.68 -20.90 -6.72
C LEU A 163 7.80 -21.88 -7.53
N ALA A 164 8.38 -22.95 -8.07
CA ALA A 164 7.64 -24.00 -8.74
C ALA A 164 6.73 -24.76 -7.75
N GLY A 165 7.29 -25.22 -6.62
CA GLY A 165 6.52 -25.91 -5.59
C GLY A 165 5.43 -25.02 -4.97
N ALA A 166 5.68 -23.73 -4.78
CA ALA A 166 4.69 -22.77 -4.33
C ALA A 166 3.54 -22.64 -5.34
N ALA A 167 3.85 -22.54 -6.64
CA ALA A 167 2.84 -22.46 -7.68
C ALA A 167 1.97 -23.74 -7.73
N ASP A 168 2.59 -24.93 -7.61
CA ASP A 168 1.90 -26.22 -7.54
C ASP A 168 0.96 -26.31 -6.32
N ALA A 169 1.35 -25.64 -5.22
CA ALA A 169 0.52 -25.50 -4.00
C ALA A 169 -0.55 -24.40 -4.11
N GLY A 170 -0.66 -23.70 -5.25
CA GLY A 170 -1.63 -22.62 -5.46
C GLY A 170 -1.17 -21.25 -4.96
N LEU A 171 0.07 -21.11 -4.50
CA LEU A 171 0.66 -19.83 -4.08
C LEU A 171 1.31 -19.14 -5.28
N VAL A 172 0.60 -18.23 -5.91
CA VAL A 172 1.04 -17.57 -7.14
C VAL A 172 1.67 -16.19 -6.86
N ASN A 173 2.47 -15.70 -7.82
CA ASN A 173 3.07 -14.36 -7.79
C ASN A 173 4.02 -14.08 -6.61
N LEU A 174 4.67 -15.10 -6.05
CA LEU A 174 5.62 -14.96 -4.95
C LEU A 174 7.00 -14.45 -5.39
N LYS A 175 7.33 -14.48 -6.69
CA LYS A 175 8.64 -14.00 -7.17
C LYS A 175 8.85 -12.54 -6.77
N GLY A 176 9.98 -12.27 -6.11
CA GLY A 176 10.38 -10.93 -5.68
C GLY A 176 10.59 -9.96 -6.85
N HIS A 177 10.67 -8.67 -6.53
CA HIS A 177 10.89 -7.65 -7.55
C HIS A 177 12.27 -7.84 -8.21
N ARG A 178 12.35 -7.59 -9.53
CA ARG A 178 13.57 -7.80 -10.35
C ARG A 178 14.82 -7.06 -9.83
N SER A 179 14.65 -5.98 -9.06
CA SER A 179 15.76 -5.19 -8.51
C SER A 179 16.34 -5.75 -7.22
N VAL A 180 15.60 -6.62 -6.50
CA VAL A 180 16.02 -7.14 -5.19
C VAL A 180 16.08 -8.68 -5.16
N GLY A 181 15.40 -9.37 -6.08
CA GLY A 181 15.37 -10.85 -6.11
C GLY A 181 14.52 -11.46 -4.98
N GLY A 182 14.79 -12.72 -4.67
CA GLY A 182 14.09 -13.49 -3.65
C GLY A 182 12.60 -13.63 -3.91
N MET A 183 11.82 -13.68 -2.84
CA MET A 183 10.37 -13.79 -2.84
C MET A 183 9.71 -12.56 -2.22
N ARG A 184 8.43 -12.33 -2.54
CA ARG A 184 7.59 -11.32 -1.88
C ARG A 184 6.14 -11.77 -1.86
N ALA A 185 5.59 -11.96 -0.67
CA ALA A 185 4.16 -12.12 -0.48
C ALA A 185 3.47 -10.74 -0.45
N SER A 186 2.48 -10.51 -1.32
CA SER A 186 1.62 -9.33 -1.29
C SER A 186 0.26 -9.77 -0.76
N ILE A 187 -0.03 -9.44 0.49
CA ILE A 187 -1.19 -9.91 1.26
C ILE A 187 -2.17 -8.76 1.56
N TYR A 188 -2.63 -8.10 0.50
CA TYR A 188 -3.55 -6.97 0.59
C TYR A 188 -4.88 -7.31 1.28
N ASN A 189 -5.73 -6.31 1.52
CA ASN A 189 -6.95 -6.42 2.34
C ASN A 189 -7.82 -7.64 2.00
N ALA A 190 -7.99 -7.96 0.72
CA ALA A 190 -8.90 -9.02 0.27
C ALA A 190 -8.26 -10.43 0.24
N MET A 191 -7.00 -10.56 0.72
CA MET A 191 -6.31 -11.87 0.79
C MET A 191 -6.69 -12.61 2.07
#